data_a4ef8cb14f510cd9cb0b9832e141b1ad
#
_entry.id   a4ef8cb14f510cd9cb0b9832e141b1ad
#
_cell.length_a   1.000
_cell.length_b   1.000
_cell.length_c   1.000
_cell.angle_alpha   90.00
_cell.angle_beta   90.00
_cell.angle_gamma   90.00
#
_symmetry.space_group_name_H-M   'P 1'
#
loop_
_entity.id
_entity.type
_entity.pdbx_description
1 polymer ?
#
loop_
_entity_poly.entity_id
_entity_poly.type
_entity_poly.pdbx_seq_one_letter_code
_entity_poly.pdbx_strand_id
1 'polypeptide(L)'
;VNRRWNYIIGCLVVGAALEGCQGADALRLTNLPARDSVTVAPVVNATGRSLSLPPDNPLAALRQELGLGDEKPVTISDVLVNRLLLAFQSHGYQATRVEKARAVSSDRSVEIAKAVEEARAAGFKGLVVLATLRRWDDSRWVDTRAVFVSMDVVVARISDGQILDRRTIHNQAVPVGAATTIVQASDDAARWLAEKLF
;
A
#
# COMPACT_ATOMS: atom_id res chain seq x y z
N VAL A 1 -46.48 -52.49 22.47
CA VAL A 1 -45.06 -52.25 22.61
C VAL A 1 -44.65 -51.20 21.58
N ASN A 2 -44.66 -49.95 22.00
CA ASN A 2 -44.33 -48.78 21.13
C ASN A 2 -42.86 -48.49 21.21
N ARG A 3 -42.12 -48.68 20.13
CA ARG A 3 -40.78 -48.14 19.96
C ARG A 3 -40.85 -46.81 19.19
N ARG A 4 -40.74 -45.70 19.90
CA ARG A 4 -40.46 -44.35 19.32
C ARG A 4 -38.96 -44.27 19.00
N TRP A 5 -38.65 -44.13 17.71
CA TRP A 5 -37.32 -43.77 17.23
C TRP A 5 -37.22 -42.26 17.22
N ASN A 6 -36.43 -41.72 18.14
CA ASN A 6 -35.99 -40.32 18.09
C ASN A 6 -34.90 -40.17 17.06
N TYR A 7 -35.15 -39.57 15.92
CA TYR A 7 -34.13 -39.09 15.00
C TYR A 7 -33.57 -37.82 15.56
N ILE A 8 -32.35 -37.88 16.10
CA ILE A 8 -31.54 -36.72 16.38
C ILE A 8 -30.93 -36.28 15.03
N ILE A 9 -31.48 -35.26 14.42
CA ILE A 9 -30.90 -34.60 13.29
C ILE A 9 -29.75 -33.73 13.84
N GLY A 10 -28.54 -34.26 13.75
CA GLY A 10 -27.35 -33.48 14.00
C GLY A 10 -27.20 -32.43 12.90
N CYS A 11 -27.53 -31.18 13.18
CA CYS A 11 -27.10 -30.05 12.36
C CYS A 11 -25.58 -29.95 12.40
N LEU A 12 -24.94 -30.49 11.39
CA LEU A 12 -23.53 -30.28 11.11
C LEU A 12 -23.39 -28.86 10.57
N VAL A 13 -23.15 -27.90 11.47
CA VAL A 13 -22.79 -26.54 11.11
C VAL A 13 -21.40 -26.61 10.49
N VAL A 14 -21.36 -26.67 9.18
CA VAL A 14 -20.14 -26.42 8.42
C VAL A 14 -19.83 -24.94 8.61
N GLY A 15 -18.99 -24.66 9.60
CA GLY A 15 -18.33 -23.37 9.76
C GLY A 15 -17.42 -23.15 8.56
N ALA A 16 -17.95 -22.58 7.47
CA ALA A 16 -17.11 -22.01 6.45
C ALA A 16 -16.34 -20.88 7.10
N ALA A 17 -15.04 -21.12 7.29
CA ALA A 17 -14.10 -20.12 7.71
C ALA A 17 -14.17 -18.96 6.71
N LEU A 18 -14.82 -17.88 7.11
CA LEU A 18 -14.74 -16.57 6.45
C LEU A 18 -13.38 -15.95 6.78
N GLU A 19 -12.31 -16.58 6.36
CA GLU A 19 -11.00 -15.97 6.29
C GLU A 19 -10.98 -15.07 5.05
N GLY A 20 -11.28 -13.78 5.20
CA GLY A 20 -11.13 -12.91 4.04
C GLY A 20 -11.67 -11.51 4.10
N CYS A 21 -12.33 -11.09 5.15
CA CYS A 21 -12.63 -9.67 5.36
C CYS A 21 -11.90 -9.18 6.60
N GLN A 22 -10.61 -8.84 6.47
CA GLN A 22 -10.05 -7.87 7.40
C GLN A 22 -10.86 -6.60 7.20
N GLY A 23 -11.69 -6.25 8.19
CA GLY A 23 -12.53 -5.08 8.14
C GLY A 23 -11.68 -3.84 7.84
N ALA A 24 -12.25 -2.86 7.13
CA ALA A 24 -11.56 -1.63 6.76
C ALA A 24 -10.87 -0.94 7.95
N ASP A 25 -11.38 -1.15 9.16
CA ASP A 25 -10.82 -0.62 10.40
C ASP A 25 -9.47 -1.26 10.80
N ALA A 26 -9.16 -2.48 10.33
CA ALA A 26 -7.89 -3.13 10.62
C ALA A 26 -6.68 -2.47 9.93
N LEU A 27 -6.92 -1.65 8.92
CA LEU A 27 -5.88 -0.94 8.18
C LEU A 27 -5.55 0.44 8.75
N ARG A 28 -6.39 0.99 9.64
CA ARG A 28 -6.21 2.35 10.15
C ARG A 28 -4.96 2.48 11.02
N LEU A 29 -4.21 3.54 10.78
CA LEU A 29 -3.12 3.99 11.65
C LEU A 29 -3.73 4.67 12.88
N THR A 30 -3.54 4.12 14.07
CA THR A 30 -4.24 4.56 15.29
C THR A 30 -3.36 5.30 16.30
N ASN A 31 -2.05 5.14 16.19
CA ASN A 31 -1.10 5.59 17.21
C ASN A 31 -0.23 6.78 16.76
N LEU A 32 -0.71 7.55 15.79
CA LEU A 32 0.05 8.68 15.29
C LEU A 32 -0.17 9.93 16.14
N PRO A 33 0.91 10.63 16.55
CA PRO A 33 0.81 11.93 17.20
C PRO A 33 0.17 12.93 16.24
N ALA A 34 -0.73 13.78 16.78
CA ALA A 34 -1.43 14.76 15.97
C ALA A 34 -0.48 15.84 15.43
N ARG A 35 -0.59 16.16 14.14
CA ARG A 35 0.06 17.30 13.46
C ARG A 35 1.58 17.30 13.43
N ASP A 36 2.22 16.16 13.54
CA ASP A 36 3.66 16.06 13.34
C ASP A 36 4.07 16.22 11.86
N SER A 37 5.34 16.53 11.64
CA SER A 37 5.93 16.42 10.31
C SER A 37 6.06 14.95 9.93
N VAL A 38 5.70 14.60 8.70
CA VAL A 38 5.74 13.24 8.19
C VAL A 38 6.60 13.21 6.94
N THR A 39 7.54 12.31 6.93
CA THR A 39 8.40 12.06 5.79
C THR A 39 8.01 10.73 5.14
N VAL A 40 7.55 10.73 3.90
CA VAL A 40 7.19 9.52 3.17
C VAL A 40 8.40 9.06 2.36
N ALA A 41 8.94 7.91 2.72
CA ALA A 41 10.02 7.27 1.97
C ALA A 41 9.51 6.67 0.64
N PRO A 42 10.38 6.47 -0.35
CA PRO A 42 10.02 5.74 -1.56
C PRO A 42 9.44 4.36 -1.23
N VAL A 43 8.34 3.99 -1.87
CA VAL A 43 7.75 2.65 -1.72
C VAL A 43 8.68 1.62 -2.34
N VAL A 44 9.09 0.65 -1.54
CA VAL A 44 9.94 -0.46 -1.99
C VAL A 44 9.09 -1.45 -2.78
N ASN A 45 9.45 -1.69 -4.04
CA ASN A 45 8.82 -2.72 -4.85
C ASN A 45 9.49 -4.08 -4.60
N ALA A 46 8.86 -4.91 -3.78
CA ALA A 46 9.29 -6.28 -3.48
C ALA A 46 8.46 -7.35 -4.22
N THR A 47 7.76 -6.97 -5.30
CA THR A 47 6.94 -7.90 -6.09
C THR A 47 7.75 -8.81 -7.02
N GLY A 48 9.03 -8.48 -7.24
CA GLY A 48 9.88 -9.14 -8.23
C GLY A 48 9.55 -8.80 -9.69
N ARG A 49 8.63 -7.86 -9.95
CA ARG A 49 8.21 -7.42 -11.29
C ARG A 49 8.44 -5.93 -11.45
N SER A 50 8.73 -5.48 -12.67
CA SER A 50 8.61 -4.06 -13.01
C SER A 50 7.14 -3.66 -13.02
N LEU A 51 6.81 -2.59 -12.32
CA LEU A 51 5.46 -2.06 -12.20
C LEU A 51 5.37 -0.67 -12.84
N SER A 52 5.96 -0.52 -14.03
CA SER A 52 5.87 0.71 -14.83
C SER A 52 4.49 0.84 -15.43
N LEU A 53 3.93 2.04 -15.33
CA LEU A 53 2.66 2.37 -15.96
C LEU A 53 2.89 2.81 -17.40
N PRO A 54 1.99 2.45 -18.33
CA PRO A 54 2.03 3.00 -19.67
C PRO A 54 1.81 4.51 -19.59
N PRO A 55 2.43 5.30 -20.47
CA PRO A 55 2.18 6.73 -20.52
C PRO A 55 0.73 7.01 -20.91
N ASP A 56 0.09 7.93 -20.20
CA ASP A 56 -1.31 8.33 -20.44
C ASP A 56 -1.51 9.05 -21.77
N ASN A 57 -0.43 9.58 -22.33
CA ASN A 57 -0.46 10.34 -23.57
C ASN A 57 0.10 9.50 -24.73
N PRO A 58 -0.65 9.26 -25.82
CA PRO A 58 -0.17 8.54 -26.98
C PRO A 58 1.12 9.09 -27.59
N LEU A 59 1.33 10.41 -27.51
CA LEU A 59 2.58 11.05 -27.95
C LEU A 59 3.76 10.74 -27.02
N ALA A 60 3.52 10.62 -25.71
CA ALA A 60 4.55 10.20 -24.76
C ALA A 60 4.91 8.72 -24.96
N ALA A 61 3.92 7.86 -25.27
CA ALA A 61 4.16 6.46 -25.63
C ALA A 61 5.04 6.34 -26.87
N LEU A 62 4.72 7.08 -27.92
CA LEU A 62 5.49 7.10 -29.16
C LEU A 62 6.92 7.62 -28.95
N ARG A 63 7.10 8.66 -28.14
CA ARG A 63 8.43 9.18 -27.79
C ARG A 63 9.25 8.15 -27.04
N GLN A 64 8.64 7.41 -26.11
CA GLN A 64 9.30 6.36 -25.36
C GLN A 64 9.71 5.19 -26.28
N GLU A 65 8.82 4.74 -27.20
CA GLU A 65 9.13 3.71 -28.19
C GLU A 65 10.27 4.13 -29.13
N LEU A 66 10.33 5.40 -29.47
CA LEU A 66 11.38 5.97 -30.32
C LEU A 66 12.68 6.30 -29.57
N GLY A 67 12.74 6.06 -28.25
CA GLY A 67 13.90 6.41 -27.43
C GLY A 67 14.17 7.93 -27.34
N LEU A 68 13.17 8.76 -27.65
CA LEU A 68 13.28 10.22 -27.70
C LEU A 68 12.93 10.93 -26.37
N GLY A 69 12.71 10.18 -25.31
CA GLY A 69 12.31 10.74 -24.01
C GLY A 69 13.28 10.37 -22.90
N ASP A 70 13.82 11.36 -22.21
CA ASP A 70 14.57 11.19 -20.95
C ASP A 70 13.63 11.00 -19.75
N GLU A 71 12.33 10.95 -19.95
CA GLU A 71 11.36 10.82 -18.87
C GLU A 71 11.33 9.38 -18.35
N LYS A 72 11.74 9.26 -17.10
CA LYS A 72 11.67 8.01 -16.36
C LYS A 72 10.22 7.53 -16.30
N PRO A 73 9.91 6.28 -16.65
CA PRO A 73 8.54 5.80 -16.60
C PRO A 73 7.98 5.91 -15.17
N VAL A 74 6.77 6.40 -15.04
CA VAL A 74 6.04 6.44 -13.76
C VAL A 74 5.78 5.02 -13.31
N THR A 75 6.04 4.74 -12.04
CA THR A 75 5.82 3.42 -11.46
C THR A 75 4.63 3.43 -10.48
N ILE A 76 4.08 2.26 -10.20
CA ILE A 76 3.08 2.09 -9.13
C ILE A 76 3.63 2.59 -7.78
N SER A 77 4.92 2.40 -7.52
CA SER A 77 5.57 2.91 -6.31
C SER A 77 5.51 4.44 -6.23
N ASP A 78 5.69 5.15 -7.35
CA ASP A 78 5.58 6.62 -7.38
C ASP A 78 4.14 7.09 -7.12
N VAL A 79 3.15 6.40 -7.71
CA VAL A 79 1.73 6.68 -7.47
C VAL A 79 1.38 6.47 -6.00
N LEU A 80 1.81 5.36 -5.40
CA LEU A 80 1.59 5.08 -3.98
C LEU A 80 2.21 6.14 -3.06
N VAL A 81 3.46 6.55 -3.32
CA VAL A 81 4.10 7.65 -2.55
C VAL A 81 3.27 8.93 -2.63
N ASN A 82 2.83 9.32 -3.83
CA ASN A 82 2.04 10.53 -4.01
C ASN A 82 0.69 10.46 -3.29
N ARG A 83 0.01 9.30 -3.34
CA ARG A 83 -1.26 9.11 -2.65
C ARG A 83 -1.12 9.07 -1.13
N LEU A 84 -0.05 8.45 -0.61
CA LEU A 84 0.27 8.52 0.83
C LEU A 84 0.54 9.95 1.28
N LEU A 85 1.33 10.72 0.53
CA LEU A 85 1.57 12.14 0.82
C LEU A 85 0.27 12.93 0.92
N LEU A 86 -0.60 12.81 -0.09
CA LEU A 86 -1.89 13.51 -0.12
C LEU A 86 -2.79 13.08 1.05
N ALA A 87 -2.82 11.80 1.40
CA ALA A 87 -3.61 11.31 2.53
C ALA A 87 -3.10 11.88 3.87
N PHE A 88 -1.80 11.89 4.12
CA PHE A 88 -1.25 12.53 5.30
C PHE A 88 -1.56 14.04 5.35
N GLN A 89 -1.42 14.73 4.23
CA GLN A 89 -1.73 16.17 4.15
C GLN A 89 -3.22 16.45 4.40
N SER A 90 -4.14 15.65 3.87
CA SER A 90 -5.58 15.82 4.10
C SER A 90 -5.98 15.60 5.56
N HIS A 91 -5.18 14.83 6.32
CA HIS A 91 -5.36 14.63 7.76
C HIS A 91 -4.56 15.63 8.63
N GLY A 92 -4.03 16.69 8.03
CA GLY A 92 -3.42 17.81 8.73
C GLY A 92 -1.95 17.62 9.12
N TYR A 93 -1.26 16.60 8.56
CA TYR A 93 0.18 16.42 8.71
C TYR A 93 0.97 17.28 7.72
N GLN A 94 2.15 17.73 8.12
CA GLN A 94 3.11 18.34 7.20
C GLN A 94 3.91 17.24 6.49
N ALA A 95 3.33 16.68 5.43
CA ALA A 95 3.94 15.55 4.72
C ALA A 95 4.88 16.01 3.61
N THR A 96 6.08 15.41 3.58
CA THR A 96 7.13 15.63 2.58
C THR A 96 7.64 14.30 2.03
N ARG A 97 8.18 14.31 0.80
CA ARG A 97 8.79 13.13 0.16
C ARG A 97 10.29 13.11 0.40
N VAL A 98 10.84 11.91 0.66
CA VAL A 98 12.29 11.68 0.60
C VAL A 98 12.65 11.11 -0.77
N GLU A 99 13.48 11.79 -1.51
CA GLU A 99 13.87 11.33 -2.85
C GLU A 99 14.87 10.16 -2.85
N LYS A 100 15.58 9.90 -1.76
CA LYS A 100 16.77 9.02 -1.73
C LYS A 100 16.75 7.85 -0.75
N ALA A 101 15.75 7.67 0.09
CA ALA A 101 15.71 6.53 1.01
C ALA A 101 15.42 5.22 0.25
N ARG A 102 16.44 4.60 -0.30
CA ARG A 102 16.37 3.23 -0.82
C ARG A 102 16.70 2.26 0.31
N ALA A 103 15.70 1.80 1.00
CA ALA A 103 15.84 0.61 1.85
C ALA A 103 15.78 -0.63 0.94
N VAL A 104 16.91 -1.25 0.67
CA VAL A 104 16.99 -2.55 -0.01
C VAL A 104 17.78 -3.49 0.88
N SER A 105 17.08 -4.20 1.74
CA SER A 105 17.64 -5.33 2.49
C SER A 105 16.53 -6.35 2.75
N SER A 106 16.87 -7.61 2.81
CA SER A 106 15.96 -8.71 3.10
C SER A 106 15.57 -8.80 4.58
N ASP A 107 16.30 -8.15 5.47
CA ASP A 107 16.02 -8.10 6.92
C ASP A 107 15.21 -6.86 7.27
N ARG A 108 13.94 -7.06 7.63
CA ARG A 108 12.95 -6.00 7.91
C ARG A 108 13.37 -5.05 9.04
N SER A 109 14.09 -5.52 10.05
CA SER A 109 14.50 -4.68 11.19
C SER A 109 15.62 -3.74 10.81
N VAL A 110 16.58 -4.22 10.03
CA VAL A 110 17.71 -3.44 9.52
C VAL A 110 17.24 -2.35 8.55
N GLU A 111 16.24 -2.66 7.71
CA GLU A 111 15.67 -1.69 6.78
C GLU A 111 15.04 -0.49 7.49
N ILE A 112 14.26 -0.74 8.54
CA ILE A 112 13.59 0.34 9.30
C ILE A 112 14.63 1.22 10.00
N ALA A 113 15.59 0.63 10.70
CA ALA A 113 16.64 1.36 11.41
C ALA A 113 17.47 2.22 10.44
N LYS A 114 17.84 1.65 9.30
CA LYS A 114 18.60 2.36 8.27
C LYS A 114 17.81 3.52 7.67
N ALA A 115 16.54 3.33 7.35
CA ALA A 115 15.69 4.38 6.81
C ALA A 115 15.47 5.53 7.81
N VAL A 116 15.35 5.22 9.10
CA VAL A 116 15.29 6.22 10.17
C VAL A 116 16.59 7.00 10.27
N GLU A 117 17.75 6.34 10.21
CA GLU A 117 19.06 7.00 10.22
C GLU A 117 19.26 7.90 8.99
N GLU A 118 18.89 7.43 7.80
CA GLU A 118 18.96 8.22 6.57
C GLU A 118 18.06 9.46 6.66
N ALA A 119 16.82 9.31 7.16
CA ALA A 119 15.93 10.43 7.38
C ALA A 119 16.49 11.45 8.38
N ARG A 120 17.09 10.96 9.48
CA ARG A 120 17.75 11.80 10.49
C ARG A 120 18.96 12.52 9.91
N ALA A 121 19.81 11.83 9.18
CA ALA A 121 21.00 12.41 8.52
C ALA A 121 20.63 13.47 7.48
N ALA A 122 19.48 13.31 6.82
CA ALA A 122 18.91 14.30 5.89
C ALA A 122 18.25 15.50 6.58
N GLY A 123 18.23 15.54 7.94
CA GLY A 123 17.68 16.64 8.71
C GLY A 123 16.15 16.59 8.88
N PHE A 124 15.49 15.50 8.48
CA PHE A 124 14.06 15.33 8.70
C PHE A 124 13.74 15.13 10.19
N LYS A 125 12.56 15.58 10.58
CA LYS A 125 12.04 15.48 11.95
C LYS A 125 10.64 14.84 11.93
N GLY A 126 10.15 14.47 13.13
CA GLY A 126 8.83 13.88 13.27
C GLY A 126 8.81 12.40 12.91
N LEU A 127 7.99 12.03 11.93
CA LEU A 127 7.71 10.65 11.55
C LEU A 127 8.29 10.30 10.20
N VAL A 128 8.66 9.03 10.02
CA VAL A 128 8.94 8.45 8.70
C VAL A 128 7.95 7.33 8.41
N VAL A 129 7.41 7.33 7.18
CA VAL A 129 6.51 6.30 6.67
C VAL A 129 7.30 5.45 5.67
N LEU A 130 7.35 4.16 5.94
CA LEU A 130 8.00 3.16 5.11
C LEU A 130 6.94 2.21 4.58
N ALA A 131 6.89 2.03 3.27
CA ALA A 131 5.97 1.11 2.65
C ALA A 131 6.70 0.12 1.75
N THR A 132 6.32 -1.16 1.82
CA THR A 132 6.86 -2.24 1.00
C THR A 132 5.73 -2.92 0.26
N LEU A 133 5.71 -2.79 -1.05
CA LEU A 133 4.74 -3.43 -1.93
C LEU A 133 5.21 -4.85 -2.25
N ARG A 134 4.46 -5.87 -1.79
CA ARG A 134 4.78 -7.29 -1.96
C ARG A 134 4.02 -7.94 -3.11
N ARG A 135 2.81 -7.45 -3.38
CA ARG A 135 1.98 -7.90 -4.49
C ARG A 135 1.21 -6.71 -5.05
N TRP A 136 1.19 -6.64 -6.36
CA TRP A 136 0.29 -5.80 -7.14
C TRP A 136 -0.18 -6.63 -8.32
N ASP A 137 -1.44 -6.99 -8.32
CA ASP A 137 -2.01 -7.84 -9.36
C ASP A 137 -3.22 -7.14 -9.96
N ASP A 138 -2.98 -6.53 -11.09
CA ASP A 138 -3.94 -5.81 -11.91
C ASP A 138 -4.33 -6.58 -13.18
N SER A 139 -3.89 -7.82 -13.32
CA SER A 139 -4.09 -8.62 -14.54
C SER A 139 -5.56 -8.84 -14.90
N ARG A 140 -6.45 -8.80 -13.91
CA ARG A 140 -7.88 -9.05 -14.06
C ARG A 140 -8.76 -7.88 -13.64
N TRP A 141 -8.20 -6.67 -13.54
CA TRP A 141 -8.93 -5.51 -13.02
C TRP A 141 -10.19 -5.17 -13.85
N VAL A 142 -10.19 -5.42 -15.15
CA VAL A 142 -11.34 -5.20 -16.03
C VAL A 142 -12.53 -6.07 -15.63
N ASP A 143 -12.26 -7.36 -15.34
CA ASP A 143 -13.30 -8.34 -15.01
C ASP A 143 -13.74 -8.22 -13.56
N THR A 144 -12.80 -8.05 -12.64
CA THR A 144 -13.05 -8.06 -11.19
C THR A 144 -13.38 -6.69 -10.63
N ARG A 145 -13.11 -5.62 -11.38
CA ARG A 145 -13.15 -4.22 -10.91
C ARG A 145 -12.33 -4.02 -9.63
N ALA A 146 -11.25 -4.79 -9.51
CA ALA A 146 -10.35 -4.73 -8.36
C ALA A 146 -8.90 -5.01 -8.75
N VAL A 147 -7.98 -4.41 -8.01
CA VAL A 147 -6.56 -4.75 -7.99
C VAL A 147 -6.26 -5.49 -6.69
N PHE A 148 -5.55 -6.61 -6.75
CA PHE A 148 -5.20 -7.37 -5.54
C PHE A 148 -3.84 -6.93 -5.03
N VAL A 149 -3.79 -6.48 -3.78
CA VAL A 149 -2.61 -5.85 -3.19
C VAL A 149 -2.19 -6.55 -1.91
N SER A 150 -0.87 -6.73 -1.76
CA SER A 150 -0.25 -7.03 -0.46
C SER A 150 0.84 -6.00 -0.21
N MET A 151 0.79 -5.33 0.95
CA MET A 151 1.70 -4.24 1.30
C MET A 151 1.93 -4.20 2.80
N ASP A 152 3.14 -3.90 3.22
CA ASP A 152 3.45 -3.52 4.59
C ASP A 152 3.64 -2.01 4.67
N VAL A 153 3.08 -1.39 5.71
CA VAL A 153 3.28 0.01 6.05
C VAL A 153 3.77 0.10 7.48
N VAL A 154 4.84 0.83 7.70
CA VAL A 154 5.42 1.07 9.02
C VAL A 154 5.56 2.58 9.22
N VAL A 155 5.16 3.07 10.36
CA VAL A 155 5.39 4.44 10.79
C VAL A 155 6.32 4.42 11.99
N ALA A 156 7.46 5.10 11.87
CA ALA A 156 8.45 5.20 12.95
C ALA A 156 8.76 6.66 13.27
N ARG A 157 9.12 6.91 14.52
CA ARG A 157 9.60 8.23 14.96
C ARG A 157 11.08 8.38 14.60
N ILE A 158 11.44 9.50 13.96
CA ILE A 158 12.82 9.71 13.49
C ILE A 158 13.79 9.92 14.66
N SER A 159 13.36 10.55 15.76
CA SER A 159 14.24 10.90 16.89
C SER A 159 14.85 9.70 17.60
N ASP A 160 14.08 8.64 17.78
CA ASP A 160 14.47 7.46 18.57
C ASP A 160 14.35 6.12 17.82
N GLY A 161 13.77 6.15 16.63
CA GLY A 161 13.53 4.94 15.82
C GLY A 161 12.37 4.08 16.31
N GLN A 162 11.58 4.58 17.28
CA GLN A 162 10.43 3.86 17.80
C GLN A 162 9.38 3.62 16.70
N ILE A 163 8.99 2.37 16.49
CA ILE A 163 7.86 2.03 15.61
C ILE A 163 6.57 2.39 16.36
N LEU A 164 5.81 3.33 15.82
CA LEU A 164 4.54 3.79 16.38
C LEU A 164 3.38 2.94 15.86
N ASP A 165 3.41 2.58 14.59
CA ASP A 165 2.37 1.76 14.00
C ASP A 165 2.93 0.87 12.89
N ARG A 166 2.28 -0.28 12.68
CA ARG A 166 2.59 -1.23 11.59
C ARG A 166 1.30 -1.83 11.08
N ARG A 167 1.11 -1.78 9.75
CA ARG A 167 -0.01 -2.43 9.07
C ARG A 167 0.49 -3.36 8.00
N THR A 168 -0.09 -4.55 7.95
CA THR A 168 0.14 -5.51 6.86
C THR A 168 -1.19 -5.73 6.15
N ILE A 169 -1.19 -5.38 4.88
CA ILE A 169 -2.29 -5.65 3.94
C ILE A 169 -1.93 -6.95 3.24
N HIS A 170 -2.80 -7.94 3.32
CA HIS A 170 -2.55 -9.24 2.71
C HIS A 170 -3.64 -9.57 1.70
N ASN A 171 -3.27 -9.70 0.43
CA ASN A 171 -4.14 -10.08 -0.69
C ASN A 171 -5.49 -9.37 -0.71
N GLN A 172 -5.49 -8.08 -0.40
CA GLN A 172 -6.69 -7.25 -0.36
C GLN A 172 -7.19 -6.98 -1.77
N ALA A 173 -8.46 -7.26 -2.04
CA ALA A 173 -9.14 -6.80 -3.23
C ALA A 173 -9.48 -5.31 -3.06
N VAL A 174 -8.80 -4.46 -3.82
CA VAL A 174 -8.97 -3.01 -3.78
C VAL A 174 -9.85 -2.58 -4.96
N PRO A 175 -11.02 -1.99 -4.71
CA PRO A 175 -11.93 -1.59 -5.77
C PRO A 175 -11.33 -0.44 -6.59
N VAL A 176 -11.54 -0.49 -7.91
CA VAL A 176 -11.01 0.52 -8.86
C VAL A 176 -12.14 1.31 -9.56
N GLY A 177 -13.35 1.23 -9.04
CA GLY A 177 -14.48 2.05 -9.48
C GLY A 177 -14.78 1.95 -10.97
N ALA A 178 -14.98 3.10 -11.59
CA ALA A 178 -15.29 3.25 -13.03
C ALA A 178 -14.03 3.45 -13.89
N ALA A 179 -12.85 3.04 -13.41
CA ALA A 179 -11.63 3.17 -14.19
C ALA A 179 -11.76 2.57 -15.59
N THR A 180 -11.29 3.27 -16.60
CA THR A 180 -11.32 2.86 -18.02
C THR A 180 -9.93 2.52 -18.55
N THR A 181 -8.88 2.92 -17.83
CA THR A 181 -7.49 2.62 -18.16
C THR A 181 -6.78 1.98 -16.97
N ILE A 182 -5.69 1.27 -17.23
CA ILE A 182 -4.87 0.67 -16.16
C ILE A 182 -4.24 1.75 -15.28
N VAL A 183 -3.94 2.92 -15.82
CA VAL A 183 -3.40 4.05 -15.07
C VAL A 183 -4.43 4.56 -14.06
N GLN A 184 -5.68 4.77 -14.51
CA GLN A 184 -6.78 5.14 -13.63
C GLN A 184 -7.06 4.07 -12.56
N ALA A 185 -7.07 2.78 -12.94
CA ALA A 185 -7.26 1.69 -12.00
C ALA A 185 -6.16 1.67 -10.93
N SER A 186 -4.92 1.90 -11.34
CA SER A 186 -3.78 1.95 -10.42
C SER A 186 -3.86 3.16 -9.48
N ASP A 187 -4.27 4.30 -9.98
CA ASP A 187 -4.45 5.52 -9.19
C ASP A 187 -5.60 5.38 -8.18
N ASP A 188 -6.73 4.85 -8.62
CA ASP A 188 -7.89 4.55 -7.75
C ASP A 188 -7.51 3.57 -6.64
N ALA A 189 -6.78 2.50 -6.97
CA ALA A 189 -6.32 1.53 -5.98
C ALA A 189 -5.35 2.16 -4.99
N ALA A 190 -4.38 2.93 -5.44
CA ALA A 190 -3.42 3.61 -4.57
C ALA A 190 -4.10 4.64 -3.65
N ARG A 191 -5.07 5.39 -4.18
CA ARG A 191 -5.88 6.34 -3.41
C ARG A 191 -6.67 5.61 -2.32
N TRP A 192 -7.40 4.55 -2.68
CA TRP A 192 -8.18 3.77 -1.74
C TRP A 192 -7.30 3.22 -0.60
N LEU A 193 -6.11 2.66 -0.93
CA LEU A 193 -5.17 2.16 0.07
C LEU A 193 -4.72 3.27 1.03
N ALA A 194 -4.35 4.44 0.48
CA ALA A 194 -3.91 5.57 1.28
C ALA A 194 -5.00 6.11 2.21
N GLU A 195 -6.24 6.21 1.73
CA GLU A 195 -7.41 6.66 2.51
C GLU A 195 -7.77 5.66 3.63
N LYS A 196 -7.60 4.36 3.40
CA LYS A 196 -7.89 3.32 4.41
C LYS A 196 -6.89 3.24 5.55
N LEU A 197 -5.75 3.92 5.45
CA LEU A 197 -4.79 4.04 6.53
C LEU A 197 -5.21 5.07 7.59
N PHE A 198 -6.24 5.85 7.36
CA PHE A 198 -6.84 6.83 8.25
C PHE A 198 -8.32 6.54 8.50
#